data_16d76cb470fdba2a442ff3a2c67cb123
#
_entry.id   16d76cb470fdba2a442ff3a2c67cb123
#
_cell.length_a   1.000
_cell.length_b   1.000
_cell.length_c   1.000
_cell.angle_alpha   90.00
_cell.angle_beta   90.00
_cell.angle_gamma   90.00
#
_symmetry.space_group_name_H-M   'P 1'
#
loop_
_entity.id
_entity.type
_entity.pdbx_description
1 polymer ?
#
loop_
_entity_poly.entity_id
_entity_poly.type
_entity_poly.pdbx_seq_one_letter_code
_entity_poly.pdbx_strand_id
1 'polypeptide(L)'
;MAIFLTKDSKVIVQGMTGATGLKHTKLMLSDGTNIVGGVNPRKAGTTVTFDQGEVPVFGSVKEAIEATGADVTVIFVPEKFTKDAVVEAIEAEIPLAVVITEGVAVHDSAAFWALAQDKGNKTRIIGPNCPGLITPGQSNASIIPGDSTISGRIGLGPKWGALTYRMMYELRGFGFSSAVG
;
A
#
# COMPACT_ATOMS: atom_id res chain seq x y z
N MET A 1 -1.59 -17.22 -8.33
CA MET A 1 -2.25 -16.20 -9.21
C MET A 1 -2.36 -14.92 -8.36
N ALA A 2 -1.75 -13.83 -8.77
CA ALA A 2 -1.90 -12.52 -8.11
C ALA A 2 -3.28 -11.95 -8.41
N ILE A 3 -3.95 -11.30 -7.43
CA ILE A 3 -5.29 -10.73 -7.62
C ILE A 3 -5.18 -9.22 -7.90
N PHE A 4 -4.52 -8.45 -7.05
CA PHE A 4 -4.43 -6.98 -7.17
C PHE A 4 -3.01 -6.47 -7.29
N LEU A 5 -2.03 -7.23 -6.85
CA LEU A 5 -0.63 -6.82 -6.76
C LEU A 5 0.25 -7.85 -7.45
N THR A 6 1.04 -7.43 -8.42
CA THR A 6 1.95 -8.29 -9.18
C THR A 6 3.38 -7.78 -9.07
N LYS A 7 4.34 -8.54 -9.58
CA LYS A 7 5.74 -8.13 -9.67
C LYS A 7 5.96 -6.87 -10.54
N ASP A 8 5.02 -6.61 -11.46
CA ASP A 8 5.10 -5.49 -12.40
C ASP A 8 4.41 -4.23 -11.86
N SER A 9 3.67 -4.34 -10.72
CA SER A 9 3.01 -3.21 -10.07
C SER A 9 4.02 -2.18 -9.62
N LYS A 10 3.77 -0.91 -9.93
CA LYS A 10 4.59 0.24 -9.57
C LYS A 10 3.99 0.94 -8.36
N VAL A 11 4.68 0.84 -7.24
CA VAL A 11 4.17 1.28 -5.95
C VAL A 11 4.74 2.63 -5.56
N ILE A 12 3.88 3.56 -5.15
CA ILE A 12 4.26 4.78 -4.45
C ILE A 12 3.82 4.75 -2.99
N VAL A 13 4.51 5.50 -2.12
CA VAL A 13 4.23 5.51 -0.68
C VAL A 13 3.91 6.92 -0.21
N GLN A 14 2.64 7.17 0.13
CA GLN A 14 2.22 8.42 0.77
C GLN A 14 2.66 8.40 2.24
N GLY A 15 3.38 9.43 2.66
CA GLY A 15 3.99 9.49 3.97
C GLY A 15 5.34 8.75 4.09
N MET A 16 6.00 8.43 2.98
CA MET A 16 7.26 7.69 2.93
C MET A 16 8.35 8.28 3.83
N THR A 17 8.42 9.59 3.93
CA THR A 17 9.47 10.28 4.70
C THR A 17 9.21 10.37 6.21
N GLY A 18 8.09 9.85 6.69
CA GLY A 18 7.80 9.67 8.12
C GLY A 18 8.45 8.38 8.66
N ALA A 19 8.62 8.28 9.98
CA ALA A 19 9.32 7.13 10.60
C ALA A 19 8.70 5.78 10.21
N THR A 20 7.37 5.67 10.26
CA THR A 20 6.63 4.45 9.87
C THR A 20 6.77 4.19 8.37
N GLY A 21 6.57 5.22 7.54
CA GLY A 21 6.72 5.12 6.09
C GLY A 21 8.11 4.66 5.68
N LEU A 22 9.17 5.26 6.23
CA LEU A 22 10.56 4.86 5.97
C LEU A 22 10.82 3.39 6.33
N LYS A 23 10.40 2.97 7.53
CA LYS A 23 10.59 1.60 8.01
C LYS A 23 9.95 0.58 7.07
N HIS A 24 8.69 0.80 6.72
CA HIS A 24 7.96 -0.17 5.90
C HIS A 24 8.33 -0.08 4.41
N THR A 25 8.71 1.10 3.90
CA THR A 25 9.28 1.20 2.55
C THR A 25 10.56 0.38 2.43
N LYS A 26 11.45 0.44 3.44
CA LYS A 26 12.66 -0.39 3.46
C LYS A 26 12.33 -1.89 3.44
N LEU A 27 11.34 -2.34 4.22
CA LEU A 27 10.90 -3.74 4.22
C LEU A 27 10.28 -4.15 2.87
N MET A 28 9.40 -3.34 2.30
CA MET A 28 8.80 -3.60 0.99
C MET A 28 9.86 -3.70 -0.12
N LEU A 29 10.86 -2.83 -0.10
CA LEU A 29 12.01 -2.89 -1.03
C LEU A 29 12.82 -4.17 -0.84
N SER A 30 13.08 -4.60 0.41
CA SER A 30 13.81 -5.84 0.68
C SER A 30 13.06 -7.09 0.21
N ASP A 31 11.73 -7.02 0.16
CA ASP A 31 10.86 -8.07 -0.36
C ASP A 31 10.70 -8.05 -1.89
N GLY A 32 11.43 -7.15 -2.57
CA GLY A 32 11.44 -7.03 -4.02
C GLY A 32 10.29 -6.21 -4.61
N THR A 33 9.57 -5.43 -3.79
CA THR A 33 8.52 -4.53 -4.28
C THR A 33 9.12 -3.41 -5.10
N ASN A 34 8.55 -3.14 -6.27
CA ASN A 34 8.97 -2.07 -7.16
C ASN A 34 8.43 -0.70 -6.66
N ILE A 35 9.12 -0.12 -5.69
CA ILE A 35 8.81 1.22 -5.17
C ILE A 35 9.41 2.26 -6.12
N VAL A 36 8.54 3.02 -6.78
CA VAL A 36 8.94 4.00 -7.80
C VAL A 36 8.93 5.44 -7.28
N GLY A 37 8.39 5.69 -6.09
CA GLY A 37 8.37 7.02 -5.48
C GLY A 37 7.71 7.08 -4.12
N GLY A 38 7.95 8.18 -3.43
CA GLY A 38 7.20 8.58 -2.24
C GLY A 38 6.41 9.86 -2.50
N VAL A 39 5.40 10.12 -1.70
CA VAL A 39 4.63 11.36 -1.76
C VAL A 39 4.70 12.08 -0.42
N ASN A 40 5.20 13.30 -0.44
CA ASN A 40 5.16 14.24 0.68
C ASN A 40 5.28 15.67 0.15
N PRO A 41 4.20 16.49 0.19
CA PRO A 41 4.23 17.87 -0.32
C PRO A 41 5.33 18.74 0.27
N ARG A 42 5.71 18.49 1.54
CA ARG A 42 6.74 19.29 2.24
C ARG A 42 8.17 18.92 1.85
N LYS A 43 8.37 17.77 1.19
CA LYS A 43 9.68 17.24 0.80
C LYS A 43 9.75 16.92 -0.70
N ALA A 44 8.86 17.50 -1.48
CA ALA A 44 8.86 17.36 -2.94
C ALA A 44 10.22 17.73 -3.55
N GLY A 45 10.65 16.97 -4.54
CA GLY A 45 11.94 17.17 -5.21
C GLY A 45 13.17 16.65 -4.46
N THR A 46 12.99 16.04 -3.28
CA THR A 46 14.08 15.33 -2.58
C THR A 46 14.09 13.85 -2.98
N THR A 47 15.15 13.15 -2.56
CA THR A 47 15.26 11.69 -2.67
C THR A 47 15.48 11.08 -1.29
N VAL A 48 15.07 9.83 -1.11
CA VAL A 48 15.39 9.03 0.07
C VAL A 48 16.25 7.85 -0.37
N THR A 49 17.42 7.70 0.27
CA THR A 49 18.34 6.62 -0.01
C THR A 49 17.99 5.38 0.82
N PHE A 50 17.82 4.26 0.15
CA PHE A 50 17.66 2.92 0.73
C PHE A 50 18.81 2.02 0.28
N ASP A 51 18.96 0.84 0.87
CA ASP A 51 19.99 -0.13 0.51
C ASP A 51 19.85 -0.59 -0.97
N GLN A 52 18.62 -0.54 -1.51
CA GLN A 52 18.29 -0.92 -2.90
C GLN A 52 18.41 0.23 -3.91
N GLY A 53 18.68 1.45 -3.46
CA GLY A 53 18.83 2.62 -4.32
C GLY A 53 18.11 3.85 -3.81
N GLU A 54 18.03 4.86 -4.64
CA GLU A 54 17.40 6.13 -4.34
C GLU A 54 15.93 6.14 -4.83
N VAL A 55 15.02 6.63 -3.97
CA VAL A 55 13.59 6.75 -4.28
C VAL A 55 13.22 8.24 -4.26
N PRO A 56 12.72 8.79 -5.37
CA PRO A 56 12.30 10.19 -5.44
C PRO A 56 11.05 10.47 -4.60
N VAL A 57 10.92 11.71 -4.12
CA VAL A 57 9.75 12.20 -3.38
C VAL A 57 9.03 13.25 -4.20
N PHE A 58 7.77 12.99 -4.50
CA PHE A 58 6.88 13.85 -5.27
C PHE A 58 5.99 14.70 -4.36
N GLY A 59 5.49 15.81 -4.90
CA GLY A 59 4.57 16.70 -4.19
C GLY A 59 3.15 16.18 -4.12
N SER A 60 2.75 15.34 -5.07
CA SER A 60 1.40 14.78 -5.14
C SER A 60 1.38 13.39 -5.77
N VAL A 61 0.28 12.67 -5.56
CA VAL A 61 0.02 11.37 -6.20
C VAL A 61 -0.04 11.52 -7.71
N LYS A 62 -0.67 12.58 -8.21
CA LYS A 62 -0.77 12.86 -9.64
C LYS A 62 0.61 13.05 -10.28
N GLU A 63 1.46 13.88 -9.68
CA GLU A 63 2.84 14.09 -10.12
C GLU A 63 3.63 12.76 -10.16
N ALA A 64 3.48 11.94 -9.12
CA ALA A 64 4.14 10.63 -9.05
C ALA A 64 3.67 9.69 -10.18
N ILE A 65 2.37 9.65 -10.46
CA ILE A 65 1.81 8.84 -11.55
C ILE A 65 2.34 9.32 -12.91
N GLU A 66 2.32 10.62 -13.17
CA GLU A 66 2.81 11.21 -14.42
C GLU A 66 4.30 10.92 -14.67
N ALA A 67 5.11 10.95 -13.61
CA ALA A 67 6.55 10.71 -13.69
C ALA A 67 6.92 9.22 -13.80
N THR A 68 6.17 8.32 -13.16
CA THR A 68 6.60 6.92 -12.97
C THR A 68 5.65 5.90 -13.58
N GLY A 69 4.41 6.26 -13.84
CA GLY A 69 3.33 5.35 -14.21
C GLY A 69 2.88 4.47 -13.05
N ALA A 70 2.92 4.97 -11.81
CA ALA A 70 2.50 4.24 -10.62
C ALA A 70 1.03 3.80 -10.71
N ASP A 71 0.74 2.58 -10.28
CA ASP A 71 -0.58 1.96 -10.28
C ASP A 71 -1.08 1.56 -8.88
N VAL A 72 -0.20 1.63 -7.88
CA VAL A 72 -0.50 1.32 -6.48
C VAL A 72 0.01 2.43 -5.57
N THR A 73 -0.80 2.85 -4.59
CA THR A 73 -0.33 3.67 -3.48
C THR A 73 -0.52 2.98 -2.14
N VAL A 74 0.49 3.06 -1.26
CA VAL A 74 0.40 2.61 0.14
C VAL A 74 0.42 3.84 1.03
N ILE A 75 -0.55 3.95 1.93
CA ILE A 75 -0.79 5.17 2.71
C ILE A 75 -0.40 4.95 4.17
N PHE A 76 0.65 5.67 4.61
CA PHE A 76 1.19 5.68 5.98
C PHE A 76 1.09 7.05 6.66
N VAL A 77 0.24 7.93 6.17
CA VAL A 77 0.06 9.25 6.79
C VAL A 77 -0.68 9.13 8.13
N PRO A 78 -0.48 10.08 9.09
CA PRO A 78 -1.24 10.09 10.33
C PRO A 78 -2.76 10.15 10.10
N GLU A 79 -3.55 9.60 11.03
CA GLU A 79 -5.01 9.46 10.95
C GLU A 79 -5.75 10.71 10.45
N LYS A 80 -5.39 11.88 11.00
CA LYS A 80 -6.00 13.18 10.65
C LYS A 80 -5.77 13.63 9.21
N PHE A 81 -4.81 13.05 8.51
CA PHE A 81 -4.48 13.36 7.12
C PHE A 81 -4.88 12.23 6.16
N THR A 82 -5.38 11.12 6.69
CA THR A 82 -5.65 9.92 5.89
C THR A 82 -6.78 10.15 4.89
N LYS A 83 -7.84 10.84 5.29
CA LYS A 83 -8.92 11.20 4.37
C LYS A 83 -8.41 11.96 3.15
N ASP A 84 -7.63 13.02 3.37
CA ASP A 84 -7.11 13.86 2.30
C ASP A 84 -6.17 13.05 1.39
N ALA A 85 -5.34 12.17 1.95
CA ALA A 85 -4.45 11.30 1.19
C ALA A 85 -5.21 10.27 0.33
N VAL A 86 -6.32 9.72 0.84
CA VAL A 86 -7.18 8.80 0.07
C VAL A 86 -7.96 9.55 -1.01
N VAL A 87 -8.49 10.74 -0.69
CA VAL A 87 -9.16 11.60 -1.68
C VAL A 87 -8.21 11.96 -2.81
N GLU A 88 -6.96 12.33 -2.50
CA GLU A 88 -5.94 12.63 -3.50
C GLU A 88 -5.67 11.42 -4.41
N ALA A 89 -5.58 10.21 -3.85
CA ALA A 89 -5.42 8.97 -4.61
C ALA A 89 -6.62 8.72 -5.56
N ILE A 90 -7.86 8.93 -5.08
CA ILE A 90 -9.08 8.79 -5.87
C ILE A 90 -9.12 9.82 -7.00
N GLU A 91 -8.81 11.08 -6.72
CA GLU A 91 -8.80 12.17 -7.71
C GLU A 91 -7.72 11.95 -8.79
N ALA A 92 -6.59 11.35 -8.42
CA ALA A 92 -5.54 10.96 -9.36
C ALA A 92 -5.86 9.66 -10.12
N GLU A 93 -7.00 9.02 -9.82
CA GLU A 93 -7.48 7.77 -10.45
C GLU A 93 -6.46 6.61 -10.36
N ILE A 94 -5.65 6.56 -9.28
CA ILE A 94 -4.72 5.45 -9.12
C ILE A 94 -5.50 4.12 -8.93
N PRO A 95 -5.16 3.04 -9.64
CA PRO A 95 -5.97 1.81 -9.63
C PRO A 95 -6.15 1.17 -8.26
N LEU A 96 -5.12 1.22 -7.39
CA LEU A 96 -5.15 0.60 -6.08
C LEU A 96 -4.60 1.53 -4.98
N ALA A 97 -5.39 1.76 -3.93
CA ALA A 97 -5.00 2.46 -2.72
C ALA A 97 -5.07 1.53 -1.50
N VAL A 98 -3.94 1.29 -0.85
CA VAL A 98 -3.82 0.46 0.36
C VAL A 98 -3.64 1.37 1.57
N VAL A 99 -4.66 1.46 2.42
CA VAL A 99 -4.73 2.38 3.56
C VAL A 99 -4.39 1.63 4.84
N ILE A 100 -3.14 1.76 5.28
CA ILE A 100 -2.63 1.06 6.48
C ILE A 100 -3.14 1.72 7.77
N THR A 101 -3.24 3.03 7.78
CA THR A 101 -3.53 3.86 8.95
C THR A 101 -4.77 3.38 9.71
N GLU A 102 -4.63 3.18 11.01
CA GLU A 102 -5.74 2.94 11.94
C GLU A 102 -6.20 4.25 12.60
N GLY A 103 -7.33 4.21 13.30
CA GLY A 103 -7.89 5.38 13.99
C GLY A 103 -8.62 6.37 13.08
N VAL A 104 -8.76 6.09 11.81
CA VAL A 104 -9.50 6.94 10.86
C VAL A 104 -10.97 7.01 11.26
N ALA A 105 -11.50 8.22 11.39
CA ALA A 105 -12.89 8.43 11.77
C ALA A 105 -13.86 7.76 10.78
N VAL A 106 -14.93 7.17 11.31
CA VAL A 106 -15.93 6.43 10.50
C VAL A 106 -16.53 7.31 9.41
N HIS A 107 -16.86 8.57 9.74
CA HIS A 107 -17.45 9.50 8.77
C HIS A 107 -16.46 9.87 7.64
N ASP A 108 -15.15 9.95 7.93
CA ASP A 108 -14.12 10.19 6.92
C ASP A 108 -13.97 8.97 5.99
N SER A 109 -14.01 7.77 6.58
CA SER A 109 -14.01 6.52 5.81
C SER A 109 -15.24 6.41 4.89
N ALA A 110 -16.43 6.74 5.41
CA ALA A 110 -17.65 6.77 4.61
C ALA A 110 -17.56 7.80 3.47
N ALA A 111 -17.00 8.98 3.75
CA ALA A 111 -16.87 10.05 2.77
C ALA A 111 -15.97 9.68 1.59
N PHE A 112 -14.76 9.13 1.83
CA PHE A 112 -13.90 8.74 0.71
C PHE A 112 -14.41 7.48 -0.02
N TRP A 113 -15.13 6.58 0.65
CA TRP A 113 -15.81 5.46 0.00
C TRP A 113 -16.92 5.95 -0.94
N ALA A 114 -17.75 6.89 -0.50
CA ALA A 114 -18.77 7.51 -1.35
C ALA A 114 -18.13 8.19 -2.57
N LEU A 115 -17.06 8.97 -2.35
CA LEU A 115 -16.32 9.61 -3.44
C LEU A 115 -15.79 8.59 -4.46
N ALA A 116 -15.23 7.47 -4.00
CA ALA A 116 -14.74 6.43 -4.91
C ALA A 116 -15.87 5.85 -5.76
N GLN A 117 -17.07 5.64 -5.18
CA GLN A 117 -18.25 5.19 -5.92
C GLN A 117 -18.71 6.22 -6.95
N ASP A 118 -18.80 7.50 -6.56
CA ASP A 118 -19.19 8.60 -7.44
C ASP A 118 -18.24 8.78 -8.63
N LYS A 119 -16.94 8.45 -8.43
CA LYS A 119 -15.92 8.42 -9.49
C LYS A 119 -15.89 7.10 -10.28
N GLY A 120 -16.91 6.23 -10.11
CA GLY A 120 -17.04 4.97 -10.83
C GLY A 120 -16.10 3.86 -10.37
N ASN A 121 -15.64 3.90 -9.11
CA ASN A 121 -14.74 2.91 -8.51
C ASN A 121 -13.44 2.66 -9.32
N LYS A 122 -12.90 3.68 -9.94
CA LYS A 122 -11.62 3.60 -10.67
C LYS A 122 -10.46 3.29 -9.74
N THR A 123 -10.51 3.79 -8.50
CA THR A 123 -9.58 3.46 -7.44
C THR A 123 -10.19 2.43 -6.52
N ARG A 124 -9.59 1.25 -6.45
CA ARG A 124 -9.93 0.24 -5.44
C ARG A 124 -9.24 0.58 -4.13
N ILE A 125 -10.01 0.59 -3.04
CA ILE A 125 -9.49 0.89 -1.71
C ILE A 125 -9.44 -0.41 -0.89
N ILE A 126 -8.31 -0.66 -0.22
CA ILE A 126 -8.13 -1.72 0.79
C ILE A 126 -7.81 -1.03 2.11
N GLY A 127 -8.55 -1.32 3.15
CA GLY A 127 -8.48 -0.62 4.43
C GLY A 127 -9.58 0.45 4.56
N PRO A 128 -9.48 1.41 5.48
CA PRO A 128 -8.36 1.65 6.41
C PRO A 128 -8.19 0.56 7.48
N ASN A 129 -7.19 0.75 8.36
CA ASN A 129 -6.89 -0.18 9.46
C ASN A 129 -6.66 -1.61 8.95
N CYS A 130 -5.75 -1.77 8.02
CA CYS A 130 -5.39 -3.07 7.46
C CYS A 130 -3.87 -3.29 7.47
N PRO A 131 -3.39 -4.55 7.53
CA PRO A 131 -1.97 -4.84 7.39
C PRO A 131 -1.46 -4.67 5.96
N GLY A 132 -2.35 -4.51 4.98
CA GLY A 132 -2.01 -4.34 3.58
C GLY A 132 -2.21 -5.61 2.75
N LEU A 133 -1.47 -5.69 1.66
CA LEU A 133 -1.59 -6.73 0.65
C LEU A 133 -0.22 -7.28 0.29
N ILE A 134 -0.08 -8.60 0.29
CA ILE A 134 1.14 -9.28 -0.14
C ILE A 134 0.81 -10.36 -1.18
N THR A 135 1.61 -10.43 -2.25
CA THR A 135 1.65 -11.55 -3.18
C THR A 135 3.04 -12.19 -3.04
N PRO A 136 3.16 -13.31 -2.32
CA PRO A 136 4.44 -13.89 -1.97
C PRO A 136 5.33 -14.18 -3.19
N GLY A 137 6.59 -13.77 -3.10
CA GLY A 137 7.56 -13.92 -4.18
C GLY A 137 7.35 -12.98 -5.38
N GLN A 138 6.42 -12.02 -5.28
CA GLN A 138 6.16 -11.04 -6.34
C GLN A 138 6.22 -9.60 -5.84
N SER A 139 5.38 -9.23 -4.86
CA SER A 139 5.30 -7.86 -4.38
C SER A 139 4.64 -7.79 -3.01
N ASN A 140 5.03 -6.80 -2.22
CA ASN A 140 4.50 -6.53 -0.90
C ASN A 140 4.11 -5.04 -0.79
N ALA A 141 2.84 -4.75 -0.59
CA ALA A 141 2.28 -3.42 -0.34
C ALA A 141 1.63 -3.42 1.06
N SER A 142 2.44 -3.69 2.10
CA SER A 142 1.92 -3.98 3.43
C SER A 142 2.93 -3.73 4.55
N ILE A 143 2.50 -3.99 5.79
CA ILE A 143 3.37 -4.12 6.97
C ILE A 143 3.68 -5.60 7.31
N ILE A 144 3.24 -6.53 6.46
CA ILE A 144 3.43 -7.98 6.64
C ILE A 144 4.89 -8.32 6.32
N PRO A 145 5.61 -9.03 7.22
CA PRO A 145 6.96 -9.49 6.91
C PRO A 145 6.94 -10.50 5.76
N GLY A 146 7.74 -10.26 4.72
CA GLY A 146 7.76 -11.09 3.51
C GLY A 146 8.17 -12.54 3.76
N ASP A 147 9.06 -12.77 4.74
CA ASP A 147 9.52 -14.09 5.17
C ASP A 147 8.43 -14.92 5.89
N SER A 148 7.32 -14.29 6.29
CA SER A 148 6.18 -14.98 6.89
C SER A 148 5.32 -15.74 5.87
N THR A 149 5.57 -15.58 4.58
CA THR A 149 4.78 -16.18 3.50
C THR A 149 5.63 -16.85 2.44
N ILE A 150 5.14 -17.94 1.88
CA ILE A 150 5.69 -18.59 0.70
C ILE A 150 4.63 -18.64 -0.40
N SER A 151 5.09 -18.70 -1.66
CA SER A 151 4.18 -18.80 -2.80
C SER A 151 3.42 -20.14 -2.81
N GLY A 152 2.13 -20.10 -3.11
CA GLY A 152 1.27 -21.28 -3.14
C GLY A 152 -0.12 -21.01 -3.70
N ARG A 153 -1.13 -21.73 -3.20
CA ARG A 153 -2.48 -21.74 -3.79
C ARG A 153 -3.54 -21.07 -2.93
N ILE A 154 -3.25 -20.78 -1.65
CA ILE A 154 -4.24 -20.24 -0.72
C ILE A 154 -4.40 -18.75 -0.95
N GLY A 155 -5.62 -18.30 -1.23
CA GLY A 155 -6.02 -16.89 -1.10
C GLY A 155 -6.45 -16.64 0.33
N LEU A 156 -5.90 -15.60 0.99
CA LEU A 156 -6.27 -15.21 2.34
C LEU A 156 -6.82 -13.79 2.32
N GLY A 157 -8.07 -13.63 2.73
CA GLY A 157 -8.76 -12.33 2.80
C GLY A 157 -9.49 -12.17 4.11
N PRO A 158 -8.80 -12.14 5.26
CA PRO A 158 -9.45 -12.02 6.56
C PRO A 158 -9.97 -10.60 6.80
N LYS A 159 -10.99 -10.50 7.61
CA LYS A 159 -11.60 -9.24 8.03
C LYS A 159 -10.85 -8.58 9.21
N TRP A 160 -9.97 -9.30 9.90
CA TRP A 160 -9.32 -8.90 11.16
C TRP A 160 -7.81 -9.03 11.07
N GLY A 161 -7.06 -7.92 11.31
CA GLY A 161 -5.62 -7.88 11.16
C GLY A 161 -4.86 -8.94 11.96
N ALA A 162 -5.13 -9.08 13.27
CA ALA A 162 -4.46 -10.08 14.12
C ALA A 162 -4.72 -11.52 13.67
N LEU A 163 -5.93 -11.83 13.21
CA LEU A 163 -6.28 -13.15 12.70
C LEU A 163 -5.55 -13.46 11.39
N THR A 164 -5.28 -12.45 10.57
CA THR A 164 -4.47 -12.58 9.35
C THR A 164 -3.13 -13.22 9.66
N TYR A 165 -2.39 -12.67 10.62
CA TYR A 165 -1.07 -13.19 11.01
C TYR A 165 -1.13 -14.60 11.54
N ARG A 166 -2.15 -14.92 12.36
CA ARG A 166 -2.35 -16.27 12.87
C ARG A 166 -2.60 -17.28 11.77
N MET A 167 -3.49 -16.95 10.83
CA MET A 167 -3.79 -17.82 9.69
C MET A 167 -2.57 -17.97 8.77
N MET A 168 -1.80 -16.90 8.54
CA MET A 168 -0.57 -16.96 7.75
C MET A 168 0.44 -17.92 8.40
N TYR A 169 0.61 -17.83 9.70
CA TYR A 169 1.52 -18.72 10.45
C TYR A 169 1.08 -20.18 10.36
N GLU A 170 -0.19 -20.49 10.62
CA GLU A 170 -0.73 -21.86 10.61
C GLU A 170 -0.70 -22.48 9.21
N LEU A 171 -0.99 -21.70 8.18
CA LEU A 171 -1.11 -22.17 6.80
C LEU A 171 0.16 -21.99 5.98
N ARG A 172 1.26 -21.51 6.57
CA ARG A 172 2.50 -21.21 5.83
C ARG A 172 3.04 -22.37 5.01
N GLY A 173 2.87 -23.62 5.48
CA GLY A 173 3.32 -24.82 4.78
C GLY A 173 2.59 -25.12 3.46
N PHE A 174 1.41 -24.51 3.24
CA PHE A 174 0.63 -24.67 2.01
C PHE A 174 0.89 -23.57 0.98
N GLY A 175 1.47 -22.46 1.41
CA GLY A 175 1.76 -21.28 0.59
C GLY A 175 0.54 -20.50 0.15
N PHE A 176 0.78 -19.22 -0.18
CA PHE A 176 -0.27 -18.25 -0.52
C PHE A 176 -0.14 -17.75 -1.95
N SER A 177 -1.28 -17.58 -2.62
CA SER A 177 -1.35 -16.88 -3.91
C SER A 177 -1.45 -15.38 -3.73
N SER A 178 -2.17 -14.95 -2.70
CA SER A 178 -2.31 -13.56 -2.28
C SER A 178 -2.85 -13.53 -0.85
N ALA A 179 -2.39 -12.59 -0.04
CA ALA A 179 -2.93 -12.31 1.29
C ALA A 179 -3.31 -10.84 1.39
N VAL A 180 -4.56 -10.59 1.75
CA VAL A 180 -5.16 -9.25 1.92
C VAL A 180 -5.73 -9.18 3.32
N GLY A 181 -5.38 -8.17 4.05
CA GLY A 181 -5.91 -7.93 5.37
C GLY A 181 -6.97 -6.84 5.42
#